data_9108195717e6d50127e682796c6d1c0e
#
_entry.id   9108195717e6d50127e682796c6d1c0e
#
_cell.length_a   1.000
_cell.length_b   1.000
_cell.length_c   1.000
_cell.angle_alpha   90.00
_cell.angle_beta   90.00
_cell.angle_gamma   90.00
#
_symmetry.space_group_name_H-M   'P 1'
#
loop_
_entity.id
_entity.type
_entity.pdbx_description
1 polymer ?
#
loop_
_entity_poly.entity_id
_entity_poly.type
_entity_poly.pdbx_seq_one_letter_code
_entity_poly.pdbx_strand_id
1 'polypeptide(L)'
;PLSLWDKNNPGKTAILDAIRVVTGNCAIEMDDFQEDYANIEISLCLILNDNDLQILHHAGKISTYRRFDKWFQDFKKKLPSYDETEHALSFTFIANRDGKTRYSDGYQKNNIWIPRLLPPVYYLDPQRNLRQFQDDLLLMQEDSLLKQMRSGCCLFDSAKPCTHCFSCIGLINQKTPPELNAFEAAKLLDYKLYQLNLDDFSRRVNANYRKNGGQHEIIYSMNRDIEQMLSVTAEIADDKQKNLHPIEHMGKGMRSIYMLSLLETYAEDDTPTPGIIMVEEPELFLHPKLQKLSGDLLFRLSRKNQVIFSTHSPNLLPNFNSRQIRQVVLDENGYSTVRKHTDISVILNDLGYSANDLMNVDFVFIVEGRQDKSRLPLLLHKYYSEIYDDEGKPSRVAIITTNSCTNIKTYANLKYINQIYLKDNFLMIRDGDGKDADMLKHQLCRYYDERNISDVDHLPRVTEKNVLILKYYSFENYFF
;
A
#
# COMPACT_ATOMS: atom_id res chain seq x y z
N PRO A 1 -1.80 7.48 4.32
CA PRO A 1 -2.62 6.50 3.59
C PRO A 1 -3.88 7.16 3.04
N LEU A 2 -4.39 6.62 1.97
CA LEU A 2 -5.65 6.99 1.35
C LEU A 2 -6.50 5.73 1.21
N SER A 3 -7.72 5.72 1.75
CA SER A 3 -8.66 4.64 1.55
C SER A 3 -9.78 5.06 0.59
N LEU A 4 -10.06 4.21 -0.40
CA LEU A 4 -11.16 4.35 -1.34
C LEU A 4 -12.27 3.38 -0.96
N TRP A 5 -13.49 3.85 -0.80
CA TRP A 5 -14.62 3.02 -0.42
C TRP A 5 -15.89 3.37 -1.20
N ASP A 6 -16.81 2.42 -1.35
CA ASP A 6 -18.11 2.63 -1.95
C ASP A 6 -19.12 1.52 -1.64
N LYS A 7 -20.34 1.68 -2.17
CA LYS A 7 -21.45 0.74 -2.02
C LYS A 7 -21.54 -0.30 -3.14
N ASN A 8 -21.17 0.01 -4.39
CA ASN A 8 -21.32 -0.86 -5.56
C ASN A 8 -20.43 -0.40 -6.73
N ASN A 9 -19.22 -0.85 -6.79
CA ASN A 9 -18.30 -0.81 -7.95
C ASN A 9 -18.24 0.50 -8.79
N PRO A 10 -18.18 1.72 -8.21
CA PRO A 10 -18.16 2.97 -8.93
C PRO A 10 -16.76 3.38 -9.41
N GLY A 11 -15.89 2.42 -9.81
CA GLY A 11 -14.60 2.75 -10.42
C GLY A 11 -13.42 2.95 -9.46
N LYS A 12 -13.42 2.33 -8.28
CA LYS A 12 -12.23 2.35 -7.37
C LYS A 12 -10.99 1.78 -8.06
N THR A 13 -11.14 0.63 -8.72
CA THR A 13 -10.07 -0.01 -9.49
C THR A 13 -9.57 0.91 -10.60
N ALA A 14 -10.45 1.61 -11.32
CA ALA A 14 -10.05 2.54 -12.37
C ALA A 14 -9.17 3.69 -11.85
N ILE A 15 -9.39 4.16 -10.60
CA ILE A 15 -8.53 5.16 -9.97
C ILE A 15 -7.13 4.58 -9.69
N LEU A 16 -7.05 3.34 -9.21
CA LEU A 16 -5.79 2.65 -8.98
C LEU A 16 -5.06 2.37 -10.30
N ASP A 17 -5.77 1.89 -11.30
CA ASP A 17 -5.22 1.62 -12.62
C ASP A 17 -4.74 2.90 -13.32
N ALA A 18 -5.41 4.04 -13.14
CA ALA A 18 -4.91 5.32 -13.64
C ALA A 18 -3.51 5.64 -13.10
N ILE A 19 -3.26 5.41 -11.80
CA ILE A 19 -1.92 5.61 -11.21
C ILE A 19 -0.93 4.59 -11.78
N ARG A 20 -1.33 3.33 -11.93
CA ARG A 20 -0.48 2.26 -12.49
C ARG A 20 -0.10 2.53 -13.95
N VAL A 21 -1.05 3.00 -14.75
CA VAL A 21 -0.81 3.39 -16.14
C VAL A 21 0.21 4.53 -16.23
N VAL A 22 0.04 5.58 -15.43
CA VAL A 22 0.98 6.72 -15.40
C VAL A 22 2.39 6.29 -14.99
N THR A 23 2.51 5.32 -14.11
CA THR A 23 3.80 4.80 -13.64
C THR A 23 4.36 3.67 -14.52
N GLY A 24 3.66 3.28 -15.58
CA GLY A 24 4.10 2.24 -16.51
C GLY A 24 3.91 0.80 -16.00
N ASN A 25 3.10 0.61 -14.95
CA ASN A 25 2.84 -0.70 -14.33
C ASN A 25 1.52 -1.34 -14.79
N CYS A 26 0.82 -0.73 -15.73
CA CYS A 26 -0.40 -1.26 -16.35
C CYS A 26 -0.44 -0.83 -17.81
N ALA A 27 -0.82 -1.75 -18.68
CA ALA A 27 -1.05 -1.45 -20.09
C ALA A 27 -2.43 -0.78 -20.24
N ILE A 28 -2.55 0.06 -21.27
CA ILE A 28 -3.83 0.67 -21.66
C ILE A 28 -4.45 -0.21 -22.72
N GLU A 29 -5.71 -0.58 -22.55
CA GLU A 29 -6.49 -1.34 -23.50
C GLU A 29 -7.42 -0.41 -24.29
N MET A 30 -7.95 -0.89 -25.42
CA MET A 30 -8.87 -0.08 -26.25
C MET A 30 -10.17 0.23 -25.54
N ASP A 31 -10.60 -0.64 -24.63
CA ASP A 31 -11.83 -0.50 -23.85
C ASP A 31 -11.71 0.57 -22.75
N ASP A 32 -10.48 1.03 -22.42
CA ASP A 32 -10.26 2.12 -21.49
C ASP A 32 -10.62 3.50 -22.09
N PHE A 33 -10.75 3.58 -23.42
CA PHE A 33 -11.08 4.82 -24.12
C PHE A 33 -12.60 4.99 -24.21
N GLN A 34 -13.10 6.11 -23.73
CA GLN A 34 -14.48 6.50 -24.02
C GLN A 34 -14.68 6.79 -25.52
N GLU A 35 -15.85 6.44 -26.05
CA GLU A 35 -16.14 6.53 -27.50
C GLU A 35 -15.90 7.93 -28.07
N ASP A 36 -16.25 8.98 -27.32
CA ASP A 36 -16.19 10.39 -27.74
C ASP A 36 -14.82 11.04 -27.54
N TYR A 37 -13.86 10.37 -26.88
CA TYR A 37 -12.57 10.95 -26.55
C TYR A 37 -11.42 10.27 -27.30
N ALA A 38 -10.55 11.11 -27.91
CA ALA A 38 -9.37 10.63 -28.62
C ALA A 38 -8.22 10.22 -27.70
N ASN A 39 -8.18 10.78 -26.49
CA ASN A 39 -7.10 10.61 -25.54
C ASN A 39 -7.63 10.25 -24.15
N ILE A 40 -6.81 9.52 -23.41
CA ILE A 40 -6.89 9.42 -21.95
C ILE A 40 -5.95 10.45 -21.38
N GLU A 41 -6.45 11.30 -20.47
CA GLU A 41 -5.68 12.35 -19.81
C GLU A 41 -5.76 12.15 -18.29
N ILE A 42 -4.60 12.00 -17.64
CA ILE A 42 -4.50 11.79 -16.20
C ILE A 42 -3.59 12.85 -15.63
N SER A 43 -4.15 13.79 -14.88
CA SER A 43 -3.40 14.85 -14.21
C SER A 43 -2.99 14.43 -12.81
N LEU A 44 -1.72 14.56 -12.50
CA LEU A 44 -1.13 14.23 -11.21
C LEU A 44 -0.33 15.40 -10.65
N CYS A 45 -0.30 15.46 -9.33
CA CYS A 45 0.52 16.38 -8.56
C CYS A 45 1.35 15.58 -7.56
N LEU A 46 2.67 15.62 -7.69
CA LEU A 46 3.60 14.99 -6.76
C LEU A 46 4.07 16.03 -5.75
N ILE A 47 3.84 15.76 -4.48
CA ILE A 47 4.39 16.57 -3.40
C ILE A 47 5.79 16.05 -3.07
N LEU A 48 6.78 16.91 -3.18
CA LEU A 48 8.20 16.60 -2.98
C LEU A 48 8.76 17.53 -1.91
N ASN A 49 8.78 17.08 -0.67
CA ASN A 49 9.35 17.86 0.42
C ASN A 49 10.91 17.91 0.33
N ASP A 50 11.54 18.71 1.17
CA ASP A 50 13.00 18.89 1.14
C ASP A 50 13.77 17.59 1.34
N ASN A 51 13.25 16.67 2.16
CA ASN A 51 13.85 15.38 2.38
C ASN A 51 13.76 14.50 1.11
N ASP A 52 12.64 14.54 0.40
CA ASP A 52 12.47 13.82 -0.87
C ASP A 52 13.45 14.35 -1.93
N LEU A 53 13.64 15.67 -2.01
CA LEU A 53 14.62 16.27 -2.91
C LEU A 53 16.07 15.85 -2.58
N GLN A 54 16.40 15.75 -1.30
CA GLN A 54 17.72 15.23 -0.88
C GLN A 54 17.89 13.75 -1.26
N ILE A 55 16.89 12.92 -1.06
CA ILE A 55 16.89 11.51 -1.47
C ILE A 55 17.13 11.41 -2.99
N LEU A 56 16.39 12.18 -3.78
CA LEU A 56 16.55 12.21 -5.24
C LEU A 56 17.96 12.66 -5.67
N HIS A 57 18.52 13.64 -4.98
CA HIS A 57 19.90 14.10 -5.19
C HIS A 57 20.92 13.00 -4.88
N HIS A 58 20.80 12.34 -3.71
CA HIS A 58 21.71 11.25 -3.33
C HIS A 58 21.61 10.06 -4.29
N ALA A 59 20.43 9.76 -4.78
CA ALA A 59 20.18 8.72 -5.78
C ALA A 59 20.65 9.12 -7.21
N GLY A 60 21.16 10.33 -7.40
CA GLY A 60 21.58 10.82 -8.71
C GLY A 60 20.44 10.93 -9.73
N LYS A 61 19.20 11.02 -9.26
CA LYS A 61 18.02 11.16 -10.14
C LYS A 61 17.99 12.55 -10.77
N ILE A 62 17.52 12.62 -12.02
CA ILE A 62 17.32 13.86 -12.81
C ILE A 62 18.64 14.57 -13.19
N SER A 63 19.60 14.67 -12.28
CA SER A 63 20.85 15.40 -12.50
C SER A 63 22.05 14.69 -11.86
N THR A 64 23.22 14.86 -12.42
CA THR A 64 24.48 14.23 -11.95
C THR A 64 25.35 15.17 -11.11
N TYR A 65 24.90 16.39 -10.82
CA TYR A 65 25.67 17.32 -10.02
C TYR A 65 25.77 16.86 -8.55
N ARG A 66 27.01 16.81 -8.03
CA ARG A 66 27.29 16.40 -6.64
C ARG A 66 26.85 17.43 -5.60
N ARG A 67 26.86 18.72 -5.94
CA ARG A 67 26.42 19.80 -5.04
C ARG A 67 24.91 19.99 -5.17
N PHE A 68 24.22 19.97 -4.06
CA PHE A 68 22.75 20.09 -4.02
C PHE A 68 22.25 21.36 -4.71
N ASP A 69 22.86 22.52 -4.46
CA ASP A 69 22.42 23.80 -5.08
C ASP A 69 22.44 23.73 -6.60
N LYS A 70 23.52 23.15 -7.19
CA LYS A 70 23.63 22.99 -8.63
C LYS A 70 22.67 21.93 -9.17
N TRP A 71 22.52 20.84 -8.42
CA TRP A 71 21.55 19.80 -8.73
C TRP A 71 20.14 20.35 -8.75
N PHE A 72 19.76 21.13 -7.74
CA PHE A 72 18.42 21.71 -7.62
C PHE A 72 18.13 22.76 -8.71
N GLN A 73 19.09 23.57 -9.11
CA GLN A 73 18.96 24.47 -10.25
C GLN A 73 18.71 23.70 -11.56
N ASP A 74 19.46 22.62 -11.80
CA ASP A 74 19.27 21.76 -12.97
C ASP A 74 17.94 21.00 -12.91
N PHE A 75 17.55 20.56 -11.73
CA PHE A 75 16.25 19.93 -11.47
C PHE A 75 15.10 20.87 -11.87
N LYS A 76 15.09 22.12 -11.41
CA LYS A 76 14.06 23.12 -11.77
C LYS A 76 14.06 23.44 -13.26
N LYS A 77 15.23 23.48 -13.90
CA LYS A 77 15.34 23.69 -15.35
C LYS A 77 14.72 22.54 -16.16
N LYS A 78 14.89 21.31 -15.70
CA LYS A 78 14.37 20.09 -16.34
C LYS A 78 12.90 19.84 -16.04
N LEU A 79 12.43 20.31 -14.90
CA LEU A 79 11.06 20.17 -14.40
C LEU A 79 10.46 21.53 -14.08
N PRO A 80 10.16 22.36 -15.09
CA PRO A 80 9.71 23.74 -14.89
C PRO A 80 8.32 23.86 -14.23
N SER A 81 7.54 22.81 -14.20
CA SER A 81 6.26 22.77 -13.48
C SER A 81 6.38 22.53 -11.97
N TYR A 82 7.61 22.40 -11.45
CA TYR A 82 7.83 22.29 -10.02
C TYR A 82 7.66 23.67 -9.35
N ASP A 83 6.69 23.73 -8.45
CA ASP A 83 6.45 24.89 -7.60
C ASP A 83 7.20 24.74 -6.28
N GLU A 84 8.14 25.65 -6.02
CA GLU A 84 8.98 25.65 -4.83
C GLU A 84 8.21 26.07 -3.57
N THR A 85 7.14 26.85 -3.71
CA THR A 85 6.33 27.31 -2.58
C THR A 85 5.37 26.23 -2.07
N GLU A 86 4.80 25.48 -2.99
CA GLU A 86 3.87 24.38 -2.70
C GLU A 86 4.60 23.03 -2.58
N HIS A 87 5.91 22.98 -2.86
CA HIS A 87 6.69 21.75 -2.97
C HIS A 87 6.04 20.71 -3.89
N ALA A 88 5.45 21.14 -4.99
CA ALA A 88 4.57 20.37 -5.84
C ALA A 88 5.04 20.34 -7.29
N LEU A 89 5.07 19.15 -7.89
CA LEU A 89 5.29 18.94 -9.32
C LEU A 89 4.00 18.49 -9.98
N SER A 90 3.40 19.34 -10.82
CA SER A 90 2.17 19.03 -11.54
C SER A 90 2.46 18.64 -12.99
N PHE A 91 1.80 17.60 -13.48
CA PHE A 91 1.89 17.16 -14.88
C PHE A 91 0.65 16.38 -15.30
N THR A 92 0.46 16.23 -16.61
CA THR A 92 -0.61 15.43 -17.20
C THR A 92 0.00 14.34 -18.07
N PHE A 93 -0.33 13.09 -17.75
CA PHE A 93 -0.08 11.95 -18.62
C PHE A 93 -1.16 11.90 -19.69
N ILE A 94 -0.77 11.71 -20.93
CA ILE A 94 -1.66 11.67 -22.07
C ILE A 94 -1.35 10.41 -22.89
N ALA A 95 -2.36 9.58 -23.10
CA ALA A 95 -2.27 8.43 -23.99
C ALA A 95 -3.28 8.57 -25.12
N ASN A 96 -2.87 8.27 -26.34
CA ASN A 96 -3.76 8.25 -27.49
C ASN A 96 -4.11 6.81 -27.92
N ARG A 97 -5.14 6.66 -28.76
CA ARG A 97 -5.59 5.34 -29.26
C ARG A 97 -4.53 4.59 -30.07
N ASP A 98 -3.50 5.29 -30.60
CA ASP A 98 -2.38 4.66 -31.30
C ASP A 98 -1.32 4.06 -30.35
N GLY A 99 -1.57 4.07 -29.04
CA GLY A 99 -0.64 3.57 -28.03
C GLY A 99 0.53 4.49 -27.71
N LYS A 100 0.55 5.74 -28.22
CA LYS A 100 1.59 6.72 -27.90
C LYS A 100 1.26 7.43 -26.60
N THR A 101 2.24 7.45 -25.70
CA THR A 101 2.13 8.11 -24.40
C THR A 101 3.09 9.28 -24.28
N ARG A 102 2.71 10.28 -23.49
CA ARG A 102 3.55 11.45 -23.20
C ARG A 102 3.22 12.04 -21.83
N TYR A 103 4.19 12.74 -21.27
CA TYR A 103 4.07 13.46 -20.00
C TYR A 103 4.18 14.96 -20.26
N SER A 104 3.07 15.68 -20.20
CA SER A 104 3.03 17.12 -20.38
C SER A 104 3.10 17.83 -19.03
N ASP A 105 4.01 18.76 -18.87
CA ASP A 105 4.15 19.58 -17.67
C ASP A 105 3.62 21.02 -17.85
N GLY A 106 2.88 21.26 -18.94
CA GLY A 106 2.38 22.58 -19.29
C GLY A 106 3.40 23.46 -20.01
N TYR A 107 4.71 23.23 -19.84
CA TYR A 107 5.79 23.94 -20.54
C TYR A 107 6.30 23.14 -21.72
N GLN A 108 6.39 21.81 -21.56
CA GLN A 108 6.80 20.88 -22.59
C GLN A 108 5.67 19.92 -22.91
N LYS A 109 5.47 19.64 -24.22
CA LYS A 109 4.47 18.66 -24.68
C LYS A 109 4.79 17.23 -24.22
N ASN A 110 6.07 16.92 -24.01
CA ASN A 110 6.53 15.64 -23.48
C ASN A 110 7.84 15.86 -22.70
N ASN A 111 7.76 15.85 -21.39
CA ASN A 111 8.92 15.96 -20.51
C ASN A 111 9.45 14.58 -20.15
N ILE A 112 10.58 14.21 -20.74
CA ILE A 112 11.23 12.89 -20.58
C ILE A 112 11.81 12.64 -19.16
N TRP A 113 11.84 13.67 -18.32
CA TRP A 113 12.37 13.57 -16.96
C TRP A 113 11.32 13.12 -15.95
N ILE A 114 10.02 13.37 -16.22
CA ILE A 114 8.93 12.98 -15.34
C ILE A 114 8.91 11.48 -15.06
N PRO A 115 8.96 10.58 -16.07
CA PRO A 115 8.96 9.13 -15.80
C PRO A 115 10.10 8.66 -14.90
N ARG A 116 11.26 9.36 -14.94
CA ARG A 116 12.43 9.01 -14.11
C ARG A 116 12.27 9.39 -12.64
N LEU A 117 11.34 10.28 -12.36
CA LEU A 117 11.03 10.76 -11.00
C LEU A 117 9.97 9.91 -10.32
N LEU A 118 9.10 9.25 -11.11
CA LEU A 118 7.99 8.49 -10.57
C LEU A 118 8.47 7.42 -9.57
N PRO A 119 7.80 7.30 -8.42
CA PRO A 119 8.14 6.30 -7.41
C PRO A 119 7.78 4.89 -7.90
N PRO A 120 8.41 3.84 -7.36
CA PRO A 120 8.02 2.47 -7.62
C PRO A 120 6.60 2.22 -7.10
N VAL A 121 5.85 1.38 -7.81
CA VAL A 121 4.47 1.00 -7.44
C VAL A 121 4.44 -0.48 -7.10
N TYR A 122 3.89 -0.78 -5.93
CA TYR A 122 3.63 -2.13 -5.42
C TYR A 122 2.12 -2.33 -5.40
N TYR A 123 1.64 -3.23 -6.25
CA TYR A 123 0.20 -3.45 -6.39
C TYR A 123 -0.20 -4.86 -5.98
N LEU A 124 -1.21 -4.94 -5.12
CA LEU A 124 -1.80 -6.18 -4.67
C LEU A 124 -3.24 -6.26 -5.14
N ASP A 125 -3.50 -7.13 -6.11
CA ASP A 125 -4.80 -7.34 -6.73
C ASP A 125 -5.78 -8.12 -5.82
N PRO A 126 -7.11 -8.08 -6.12
CA PRO A 126 -8.10 -8.81 -5.35
C PRO A 126 -8.01 -10.34 -5.52
N GLN A 127 -7.46 -10.81 -6.64
CA GLN A 127 -7.32 -12.25 -6.92
C GLN A 127 -6.23 -12.88 -6.09
N ARG A 128 -5.31 -12.05 -5.53
CA ARG A 128 -4.17 -12.52 -4.74
C ARG A 128 -3.32 -13.51 -5.54
N ASN A 129 -2.93 -13.11 -6.74
CA ASN A 129 -2.00 -13.89 -7.55
C ASN A 129 -0.61 -13.87 -6.90
N LEU A 130 -0.39 -14.86 -6.05
CA LEU A 130 0.80 -14.94 -5.22
C LEU A 130 2.09 -15.03 -6.05
N ARG A 131 2.08 -15.84 -7.11
CA ARG A 131 3.27 -16.06 -7.93
C ARG A 131 3.72 -14.79 -8.62
N GLN A 132 2.79 -14.12 -9.30
CA GLN A 132 3.09 -12.86 -9.95
C GLN A 132 3.58 -11.81 -8.95
N PHE A 133 2.92 -11.72 -7.79
CA PHE A 133 3.30 -10.78 -6.74
C PHE A 133 4.70 -11.06 -6.16
N GLN A 134 5.06 -12.32 -5.94
CA GLN A 134 6.40 -12.70 -5.49
C GLN A 134 7.46 -12.40 -6.54
N ASP A 135 7.17 -12.73 -7.79
CA ASP A 135 8.05 -12.44 -8.91
C ASP A 135 8.24 -10.93 -9.07
N ASP A 136 7.17 -10.12 -9.00
CA ASP A 136 7.24 -8.66 -9.06
C ASP A 136 8.07 -8.07 -7.92
N LEU A 137 7.90 -8.55 -6.68
CA LEU A 137 8.70 -8.09 -5.53
C LEU A 137 10.19 -8.41 -5.69
N LEU A 138 10.50 -9.62 -6.12
CA LEU A 138 11.90 -10.00 -6.39
C LEU A 138 12.51 -9.18 -7.51
N LEU A 139 11.70 -8.90 -8.50
CA LEU A 139 12.12 -8.14 -9.66
C LEU A 139 12.31 -6.66 -9.31
N MET A 140 11.67 -6.18 -8.26
CA MET A 140 11.82 -4.81 -7.74
C MET A 140 13.00 -4.66 -6.78
N GLN A 141 13.59 -5.76 -6.29
CA GLN A 141 14.82 -5.67 -5.51
C GLN A 141 15.90 -4.93 -6.33
N GLU A 142 16.57 -3.99 -5.69
CA GLU A 142 17.60 -3.15 -6.34
C GLU A 142 18.90 -3.89 -6.60
N ASP A 143 18.88 -5.22 -6.76
CA ASP A 143 20.05 -5.98 -7.16
C ASP A 143 20.50 -5.54 -8.54
N SER A 144 21.73 -5.02 -8.60
CA SER A 144 22.32 -4.48 -9.82
C SER A 144 22.50 -5.55 -10.91
N LEU A 145 22.72 -6.80 -10.53
CA LEU A 145 22.87 -7.91 -11.48
C LEU A 145 21.52 -8.30 -12.09
N LEU A 146 20.47 -8.38 -11.28
CA LEU A 146 19.10 -8.62 -11.76
C LEU A 146 18.65 -7.51 -12.71
N LYS A 147 18.91 -6.24 -12.38
CA LYS A 147 18.64 -5.11 -13.28
C LYS A 147 19.36 -5.25 -14.60
N GLN A 148 20.65 -5.62 -14.58
CA GLN A 148 21.44 -5.83 -15.80
C GLN A 148 20.94 -7.01 -16.63
N MET A 149 20.55 -8.10 -15.99
CA MET A 149 19.98 -9.27 -16.67
C MET A 149 18.68 -8.93 -17.41
N ARG A 150 17.81 -8.15 -16.76
CA ARG A 150 16.51 -7.72 -17.31
C ARG A 150 16.65 -6.71 -18.43
N SER A 151 17.51 -5.72 -18.26
CA SER A 151 17.73 -4.69 -19.30
C SER A 151 18.32 -5.25 -20.59
N GLY A 152 18.79 -6.50 -20.57
CA GLY A 152 19.47 -7.09 -21.74
C GLY A 152 20.71 -6.30 -22.18
N CYS A 153 21.34 -5.56 -21.27
CA CYS A 153 22.43 -4.67 -21.60
C CYS A 153 23.72 -5.41 -22.00
N CYS A 154 24.66 -4.69 -22.59
CA CYS A 154 26.00 -5.19 -22.89
C CYS A 154 26.80 -5.39 -21.59
N LEU A 155 27.62 -6.44 -21.51
CA LEU A 155 28.49 -6.70 -20.36
C LEU A 155 29.50 -5.56 -20.10
N PHE A 156 29.96 -4.90 -21.16
CA PHE A 156 30.96 -3.84 -21.08
C PHE A 156 30.35 -2.45 -20.86
N ASP A 157 29.08 -2.26 -21.19
CA ASP A 157 28.42 -0.96 -21.14
C ASP A 157 26.95 -1.14 -20.85
N SER A 158 26.57 -0.95 -19.57
CA SER A 158 25.20 -1.11 -19.09
C SER A 158 24.18 -0.12 -19.71
N ALA A 159 24.67 0.96 -20.34
CA ALA A 159 23.82 1.92 -21.03
C ALA A 159 23.43 1.48 -22.46
N LYS A 160 24.06 0.44 -22.99
CA LYS A 160 23.81 -0.06 -24.35
C LYS A 160 23.13 -1.41 -24.35
N PRO A 161 22.13 -1.64 -25.23
CA PRO A 161 21.55 -2.95 -25.43
C PRO A 161 22.58 -3.96 -25.95
N CYS A 162 22.43 -5.22 -25.63
CA CYS A 162 23.27 -6.29 -26.13
C CYS A 162 22.94 -6.54 -27.61
N THR A 163 23.97 -6.41 -28.47
CA THR A 163 23.85 -6.69 -29.92
C THR A 163 24.20 -8.13 -30.27
N HIS A 164 24.36 -9.02 -29.29
CA HIS A 164 24.80 -10.41 -29.48
C HIS A 164 26.12 -10.56 -30.29
N CYS A 165 27.01 -9.60 -30.13
CA CYS A 165 28.33 -9.65 -30.76
C CYS A 165 29.27 -10.70 -30.13
N PHE A 166 28.92 -11.19 -28.92
CA PHE A 166 29.64 -12.19 -28.12
C PHE A 166 31.10 -11.89 -27.81
N SER A 167 31.54 -10.62 -27.98
CA SER A 167 32.88 -10.21 -27.61
C SER A 167 33.24 -10.42 -26.14
N CYS A 168 32.23 -10.45 -25.27
CA CYS A 168 32.38 -10.71 -23.83
C CYS A 168 32.76 -12.17 -23.51
N ILE A 169 32.50 -13.12 -24.39
CA ILE A 169 32.74 -14.56 -24.14
C ILE A 169 34.23 -14.87 -23.94
N GLY A 170 35.11 -14.12 -24.59
CA GLY A 170 36.56 -14.28 -24.39
C GLY A 170 37.01 -14.02 -22.95
N LEU A 171 36.40 -13.02 -22.27
CA LEU A 171 36.65 -12.73 -20.86
C LEU A 171 35.95 -13.71 -19.94
N ILE A 172 34.73 -14.10 -20.26
CA ILE A 172 33.94 -15.06 -19.47
C ILE A 172 34.64 -16.41 -19.43
N ASN A 173 35.20 -16.89 -20.55
CA ASN A 173 35.91 -18.16 -20.63
C ASN A 173 37.25 -18.20 -19.88
N GLN A 174 37.78 -17.05 -19.44
CA GLN A 174 38.97 -16.99 -18.59
C GLN A 174 38.67 -17.22 -17.11
N LYS A 175 37.38 -17.15 -16.72
CA LYS A 175 36.90 -17.34 -15.34
C LYS A 175 36.55 -18.80 -15.08
N THR A 176 36.80 -19.26 -13.86
CA THR A 176 36.30 -20.54 -13.38
C THR A 176 34.81 -20.44 -13.03
N PRO A 177 34.05 -21.54 -13.06
CA PRO A 177 32.60 -21.51 -12.74
C PRO A 177 32.23 -20.79 -11.43
N PRO A 178 32.98 -20.92 -10.31
CA PRO A 178 32.68 -20.17 -9.08
C PRO A 178 32.91 -18.66 -9.18
N GLU A 179 33.72 -18.19 -10.14
CA GLU A 179 34.03 -16.77 -10.33
C GLU A 179 33.02 -16.06 -11.24
N LEU A 180 32.17 -16.83 -11.93
CA LEU A 180 31.12 -16.25 -12.78
C LEU A 180 29.98 -15.73 -11.93
N ASN A 181 29.62 -14.46 -12.17
CA ASN A 181 28.35 -13.96 -11.64
C ASN A 181 27.15 -14.42 -12.51
N ALA A 182 25.94 -14.25 -12.00
CA ALA A 182 24.72 -14.71 -12.68
C ALA A 182 24.54 -14.06 -14.07
N PHE A 183 24.92 -12.79 -14.23
CA PHE A 183 24.82 -12.09 -15.52
C PHE A 183 25.81 -12.63 -16.56
N GLU A 184 27.04 -12.92 -16.16
CA GLU A 184 28.06 -13.53 -17.02
C GLU A 184 27.67 -14.96 -17.43
N ALA A 185 27.16 -15.76 -16.48
CA ALA A 185 26.63 -17.10 -16.75
C ALA A 185 25.45 -17.04 -17.74
N ALA A 186 24.59 -16.04 -17.59
CA ALA A 186 23.50 -15.79 -18.52
C ALA A 186 24.00 -15.47 -19.94
N LYS A 187 25.03 -14.64 -20.09
CA LYS A 187 25.66 -14.33 -21.39
C LYS A 187 26.33 -15.55 -22.03
N LEU A 188 26.94 -16.39 -21.21
CA LEU A 188 27.49 -17.67 -21.68
C LEU A 188 26.40 -18.60 -22.21
N LEU A 189 25.26 -18.69 -21.50
CA LEU A 189 24.09 -19.45 -21.96
C LEU A 189 23.57 -18.88 -23.29
N ASP A 190 23.41 -17.57 -23.44
CA ASP A 190 22.96 -16.94 -24.68
C ASP A 190 23.89 -17.32 -25.85
N TYR A 191 25.21 -17.31 -25.61
CA TYR A 191 26.18 -17.75 -26.62
C TYR A 191 26.06 -19.22 -26.98
N LYS A 192 25.84 -20.09 -25.98
CA LYS A 192 25.64 -21.52 -26.24
C LYS A 192 24.35 -21.80 -27.00
N LEU A 193 23.27 -21.10 -26.70
CA LEU A 193 22.00 -21.19 -27.43
C LEU A 193 22.17 -20.71 -28.89
N TYR A 194 22.91 -19.63 -29.10
CA TYR A 194 23.24 -19.15 -30.45
C TYR A 194 24.03 -20.19 -31.23
N GLN A 195 24.95 -20.91 -30.59
CA GLN A 195 25.74 -21.96 -31.23
C GLN A 195 24.92 -23.21 -31.64
N LEU A 196 23.72 -23.39 -31.15
CA LEU A 196 22.85 -24.51 -31.53
C LEU A 196 22.38 -24.48 -32.97
N ASN A 197 22.67 -23.36 -33.66
CA ASN A 197 22.54 -23.12 -35.08
C ASN A 197 21.29 -23.73 -35.75
N LEU A 198 20.23 -22.94 -35.79
CA LEU A 198 18.97 -23.34 -36.44
C LEU A 198 19.02 -23.16 -37.98
N ASP A 199 20.17 -22.91 -38.57
CA ASP A 199 20.32 -22.58 -40.00
C ASP A 199 19.91 -23.77 -40.89
N ASP A 200 20.23 -24.99 -40.53
CA ASP A 200 19.79 -26.18 -41.27
C ASP A 200 18.30 -26.38 -41.24
N PHE A 201 17.68 -26.12 -40.06
CA PHE A 201 16.25 -26.16 -39.93
C PHE A 201 15.60 -25.04 -40.72
N SER A 202 16.10 -23.81 -40.58
CA SER A 202 15.66 -22.61 -41.32
C SER A 202 15.72 -22.85 -42.84
N ARG A 203 16.82 -23.40 -43.35
CA ARG A 203 16.98 -23.70 -44.77
C ARG A 203 15.94 -24.69 -45.27
N ARG A 204 15.65 -25.76 -44.52
CA ARG A 204 14.63 -26.75 -44.90
C ARG A 204 13.25 -26.15 -44.89
N VAL A 205 12.91 -25.35 -43.86
CA VAL A 205 11.62 -24.67 -43.79
C VAL A 205 11.47 -23.66 -44.92
N ASN A 206 12.49 -22.86 -45.20
CA ASN A 206 12.43 -21.88 -46.26
C ASN A 206 12.33 -22.53 -47.66
N ALA A 207 12.96 -23.69 -47.88
CA ALA A 207 12.83 -24.45 -49.11
C ALA A 207 11.36 -24.91 -49.28
N ASN A 208 10.75 -25.44 -48.27
CA ASN A 208 9.35 -25.88 -48.31
C ASN A 208 8.40 -24.68 -48.40
N TYR A 209 8.67 -23.60 -47.68
CA TYR A 209 7.87 -22.39 -47.73
C TYR A 209 7.84 -21.76 -49.13
N ARG A 210 8.97 -21.66 -49.78
CA ARG A 210 9.09 -21.17 -51.20
C ARG A 210 8.36 -22.12 -52.14
N LYS A 211 8.49 -23.44 -51.97
CA LYS A 211 7.78 -24.43 -52.76
C LYS A 211 6.23 -24.31 -52.65
N ASN A 212 5.77 -23.86 -51.49
CA ASN A 212 4.35 -23.63 -51.23
C ASN A 212 3.88 -22.19 -51.51
N GLY A 213 4.67 -21.40 -52.22
CA GLY A 213 4.30 -20.04 -52.70
C GLY A 213 4.71 -18.90 -51.77
N GLY A 214 5.45 -19.15 -50.70
CA GLY A 214 5.98 -18.12 -49.81
C GLY A 214 7.09 -17.27 -50.46
N GLN A 215 7.03 -15.95 -50.25
CA GLN A 215 7.94 -14.98 -50.88
C GLN A 215 9.00 -14.40 -49.93
N HIS A 216 8.90 -14.65 -48.63
CA HIS A 216 9.78 -14.09 -47.61
C HIS A 216 10.77 -15.12 -47.10
N GLU A 217 11.81 -14.68 -46.45
CA GLU A 217 12.73 -15.54 -45.71
C GLU A 217 12.34 -15.62 -44.24
N ILE A 218 12.22 -16.84 -43.74
CA ILE A 218 11.92 -17.12 -42.33
C ILE A 218 13.21 -17.36 -41.60
N ILE A 219 13.49 -16.55 -40.59
CA ILE A 219 14.67 -16.65 -39.74
C ILE A 219 14.23 -17.12 -38.35
N TYR A 220 14.88 -18.16 -37.85
CA TYR A 220 14.66 -18.68 -36.50
C TYR A 220 15.74 -18.19 -35.56
N SER A 221 15.32 -17.60 -34.44
CA SER A 221 16.21 -17.24 -33.35
C SER A 221 15.73 -17.88 -32.06
N MET A 222 16.64 -18.36 -31.23
CA MET A 222 16.34 -18.75 -29.87
C MET A 222 16.57 -17.55 -28.95
N ASN A 223 15.51 -17.11 -28.31
CA ASN A 223 15.57 -16.04 -27.30
C ASN A 223 15.34 -16.68 -25.93
N ARG A 224 16.00 -16.11 -24.94
CA ARG A 224 15.80 -16.46 -23.54
C ARG A 224 14.90 -15.41 -22.91
N ASP A 225 13.85 -15.86 -22.31
CA ASP A 225 13.01 -15.03 -21.44
C ASP A 225 13.47 -15.21 -19.99
N ILE A 226 14.13 -14.18 -19.45
CA ILE A 226 14.69 -14.21 -18.10
C ILE A 226 13.57 -14.23 -17.07
N GLU A 227 12.44 -13.57 -17.35
CA GLU A 227 11.30 -13.51 -16.44
C GLU A 227 10.65 -14.88 -16.26
N GLN A 228 10.62 -15.69 -17.32
CA GLN A 228 10.13 -17.07 -17.24
C GLN A 228 11.12 -18.05 -16.61
N MET A 229 12.42 -17.72 -16.60
CA MET A 229 13.46 -18.59 -16.05
C MET A 229 13.71 -18.40 -14.55
N LEU A 230 13.35 -17.27 -14.00
CA LEU A 230 13.52 -16.95 -12.58
C LEU A 230 12.15 -17.00 -11.90
N SER A 231 11.97 -17.99 -11.03
CA SER A 231 10.79 -18.07 -10.18
C SER A 231 11.21 -18.29 -8.74
N VAL A 232 10.54 -17.63 -7.80
CA VAL A 232 10.72 -17.90 -6.38
C VAL A 232 9.60 -18.81 -5.89
N THR A 233 9.99 -19.89 -5.26
CA THR A 233 9.06 -20.81 -4.61
C THR A 233 9.12 -20.58 -3.11
N ALA A 234 8.01 -20.19 -2.52
CA ALA A 234 7.86 -20.12 -1.08
C ALA A 234 7.19 -21.42 -0.58
N GLU A 235 7.77 -22.02 0.44
CA GLU A 235 7.26 -23.25 1.04
C GLU A 235 7.03 -23.06 2.53
N ILE A 236 5.98 -23.72 3.03
CA ILE A 236 5.63 -23.73 4.45
C ILE A 236 6.23 -24.97 5.07
N ALA A 237 7.00 -24.78 6.14
CA ALA A 237 7.44 -25.87 7.00
C ALA A 237 6.36 -26.17 8.04
N ASP A 238 5.82 -27.38 8.03
CA ASP A 238 4.98 -27.86 9.13
C ASP A 238 5.89 -28.37 10.26
N ASP A 239 5.88 -27.66 11.40
CA ASP A 239 6.70 -28.00 12.58
C ASP A 239 6.47 -29.42 13.10
N LYS A 240 5.29 -30.00 12.85
CA LYS A 240 4.93 -31.34 13.34
C LYS A 240 5.32 -32.49 12.41
N GLN A 241 5.32 -32.23 11.10
CA GLN A 241 5.49 -33.29 10.10
C GLN A 241 6.79 -33.16 9.31
N LYS A 242 7.55 -32.07 9.45
CA LYS A 242 8.75 -31.74 8.65
C LYS A 242 8.53 -31.79 7.13
N ASN A 243 7.28 -31.74 6.69
CA ASN A 243 6.94 -31.70 5.28
C ASN A 243 6.91 -30.24 4.82
N LEU A 244 7.47 -30.00 3.64
CA LEU A 244 7.40 -28.72 2.96
C LEU A 244 6.19 -28.74 2.02
N HIS A 245 5.35 -27.74 2.11
CA HIS A 245 4.20 -27.56 1.23
C HIS A 245 4.28 -26.23 0.52
N PRO A 246 4.03 -26.16 -0.80
CA PRO A 246 3.95 -24.88 -1.50
C PRO A 246 2.93 -23.95 -0.83
N ILE A 247 3.28 -22.67 -0.72
CA ILE A 247 2.45 -21.68 -0.05
C ILE A 247 1.10 -21.47 -0.78
N GLU A 248 1.02 -21.84 -2.04
CA GLU A 248 -0.21 -21.83 -2.83
C GLU A 248 -1.27 -22.80 -2.27
N HIS A 249 -0.87 -23.78 -1.49
CA HIS A 249 -1.79 -24.71 -0.82
C HIS A 249 -2.43 -24.11 0.44
N MET A 250 -1.97 -22.97 0.92
CA MET A 250 -2.62 -22.25 2.03
C MET A 250 -4.01 -21.74 1.65
N GLY A 251 -4.86 -21.64 2.65
CA GLY A 251 -6.14 -20.95 2.51
C GLY A 251 -5.94 -19.49 2.09
N LYS A 252 -6.87 -18.95 1.31
CA LYS A 252 -6.78 -17.59 0.74
C LYS A 252 -6.50 -16.50 1.79
N GLY A 253 -7.09 -16.60 3.00
CA GLY A 253 -6.83 -15.65 4.08
C GLY A 253 -5.38 -15.63 4.55
N MET A 254 -4.76 -16.81 4.72
CA MET A 254 -3.36 -16.90 5.11
C MET A 254 -2.43 -16.40 4.00
N ARG A 255 -2.76 -16.62 2.73
CA ARG A 255 -2.04 -16.04 1.60
C ARG A 255 -2.09 -14.52 1.62
N SER A 256 -3.26 -13.93 1.91
CA SER A 256 -3.39 -12.47 2.05
C SER A 256 -2.48 -11.92 3.17
N ILE A 257 -2.42 -12.59 4.32
CA ILE A 257 -1.50 -12.19 5.40
C ILE A 257 -0.04 -12.30 4.97
N TYR A 258 0.32 -13.39 4.30
CA TYR A 258 1.68 -13.57 3.78
C TYR A 258 2.08 -12.45 2.81
N MET A 259 1.22 -12.13 1.85
CA MET A 259 1.50 -11.07 0.87
C MET A 259 1.64 -9.69 1.53
N LEU A 260 0.78 -9.39 2.51
CA LEU A 260 0.91 -8.16 3.29
C LEU A 260 2.20 -8.13 4.13
N SER A 261 2.62 -9.27 4.68
CA SER A 261 3.88 -9.38 5.43
C SER A 261 5.10 -9.22 4.52
N LEU A 262 5.04 -9.74 3.29
CA LEU A 262 6.08 -9.48 2.28
C LEU A 262 6.20 -7.99 1.97
N LEU A 263 5.07 -7.30 1.78
CA LEU A 263 5.08 -5.84 1.57
C LEU A 263 5.68 -5.10 2.78
N GLU A 264 5.37 -5.53 4.00
CA GLU A 264 5.94 -4.93 5.21
C GLU A 264 7.45 -5.14 5.27
N THR A 265 7.92 -6.37 5.06
CA THR A 265 9.36 -6.68 5.03
C THR A 265 10.08 -5.86 3.97
N TYR A 266 9.50 -5.74 2.79
CA TYR A 266 10.08 -4.97 1.71
C TYR A 266 10.12 -3.46 2.00
N ALA A 267 9.08 -2.95 2.65
CA ALA A 267 9.03 -1.54 3.06
C ALA A 267 9.92 -1.20 4.27
N GLU A 268 10.37 -2.22 5.03
CA GLU A 268 11.35 -2.07 6.12
C GLU A 268 12.78 -1.99 5.60
N ASP A 269 13.07 -2.58 4.43
CA ASP A 269 14.38 -2.44 3.80
C ASP A 269 14.68 -0.97 3.56
N ASP A 270 15.93 -0.57 3.78
CA ASP A 270 16.41 0.81 3.64
C ASP A 270 16.47 1.25 2.16
N THR A 271 15.35 1.07 1.45
CA THR A 271 15.21 1.64 0.11
C THR A 271 15.15 3.17 0.25
N PRO A 272 16.05 3.89 -0.41
CA PRO A 272 16.16 5.34 -0.22
C PRO A 272 14.95 6.12 -0.74
N THR A 273 14.12 5.51 -1.61
CA THR A 273 12.97 6.20 -2.22
C THR A 273 11.66 5.59 -1.76
N PRO A 274 10.76 6.39 -1.15
CA PRO A 274 9.41 5.95 -0.83
C PRO A 274 8.67 5.46 -2.06
N GLY A 275 7.91 4.37 -1.93
CA GLY A 275 7.07 3.81 -2.98
C GLY A 275 5.59 4.15 -2.82
N ILE A 276 4.80 3.81 -3.84
CA ILE A 276 3.34 3.79 -3.78
C ILE A 276 2.90 2.34 -3.59
N ILE A 277 2.27 2.05 -2.46
CA ILE A 277 1.69 0.74 -2.17
C ILE A 277 0.19 0.82 -2.43
N MET A 278 -0.30 0.01 -3.35
CA MET A 278 -1.71 -0.07 -3.70
C MET A 278 -2.25 -1.45 -3.39
N VAL A 279 -3.32 -1.52 -2.60
CA VAL A 279 -3.94 -2.78 -2.19
C VAL A 279 -5.43 -2.73 -2.46
N GLU A 280 -5.93 -3.65 -3.28
CA GLU A 280 -7.37 -3.80 -3.45
C GLU A 280 -7.93 -4.78 -2.44
N GLU A 281 -8.99 -4.34 -1.77
CA GLU A 281 -9.77 -5.12 -0.81
C GLU A 281 -8.89 -5.94 0.16
N PRO A 282 -8.04 -5.29 0.98
CA PRO A 282 -7.15 -5.99 1.90
C PRO A 282 -7.88 -6.90 2.90
N GLU A 283 -9.17 -6.68 3.10
CA GLU A 283 -10.05 -7.52 3.92
C GLU A 283 -10.46 -8.84 3.28
N LEU A 284 -10.25 -9.01 1.97
CA LEU A 284 -10.77 -10.14 1.23
C LEU A 284 -10.24 -11.45 1.80
N PHE A 285 -11.14 -12.40 2.06
CA PHE A 285 -10.85 -13.70 2.67
C PHE A 285 -10.36 -13.66 4.13
N LEU A 286 -10.32 -12.49 4.77
CA LEU A 286 -9.88 -12.36 6.16
C LEU A 286 -11.04 -12.39 7.15
N HIS A 287 -10.85 -13.13 8.24
CA HIS A 287 -11.74 -13.05 9.39
C HIS A 287 -11.65 -11.63 10.03
N PRO A 288 -12.73 -11.06 10.61
CA PRO A 288 -12.75 -9.70 11.15
C PRO A 288 -11.55 -9.33 12.05
N LYS A 289 -11.05 -10.26 12.85
CA LYS A 289 -9.86 -10.05 13.68
C LYS A 289 -8.60 -9.80 12.82
N LEU A 290 -8.45 -10.52 11.72
CA LEU A 290 -7.33 -10.37 10.79
C LEU A 290 -7.48 -9.12 9.92
N GLN A 291 -8.71 -8.69 9.62
CA GLN A 291 -8.98 -7.41 8.94
C GLN A 291 -8.45 -6.23 9.76
N LYS A 292 -8.66 -6.22 11.08
CA LYS A 292 -8.08 -5.18 11.96
C LYS A 292 -6.56 -5.18 11.92
N LEU A 293 -5.92 -6.35 11.98
CA LEU A 293 -4.46 -6.47 11.86
C LEU A 293 -3.95 -5.98 10.51
N SER A 294 -4.68 -6.27 9.43
CA SER A 294 -4.37 -5.74 8.09
C SER A 294 -4.45 -4.21 8.06
N GLY A 295 -5.46 -3.60 8.69
CA GLY A 295 -5.55 -2.15 8.83
C GLY A 295 -4.37 -1.54 9.60
N ASP A 296 -3.96 -2.16 10.71
CA ASP A 296 -2.78 -1.75 11.48
C ASP A 296 -1.49 -1.83 10.65
N LEU A 297 -1.36 -2.87 9.83
CA LEU A 297 -0.21 -3.07 8.94
C LEU A 297 -0.17 -1.99 7.86
N LEU A 298 -1.28 -1.75 7.16
CA LEU A 298 -1.36 -0.69 6.15
C LEU A 298 -1.05 0.70 6.73
N PHE A 299 -1.47 0.95 7.98
CA PHE A 299 -1.12 2.18 8.68
C PHE A 299 0.39 2.27 8.98
N ARG A 300 1.05 1.17 9.40
CA ARG A 300 2.51 1.14 9.58
C ARG A 300 3.26 1.38 8.28
N LEU A 301 2.87 0.72 7.19
CA LEU A 301 3.42 0.92 5.85
C LEU A 301 3.33 2.38 5.40
N SER A 302 2.27 3.08 5.76
CA SER A 302 2.05 4.48 5.38
C SER A 302 2.99 5.49 6.05
N ARG A 303 3.80 5.06 7.01
CA ARG A 303 4.80 5.96 7.64
C ARG A 303 5.96 6.30 6.72
N LYS A 304 6.33 5.37 5.84
CA LYS A 304 7.45 5.54 4.89
C LYS A 304 6.98 5.63 3.43
N ASN A 305 5.78 5.11 3.12
CA ASN A 305 5.28 4.98 1.75
C ASN A 305 3.93 5.66 1.58
N GLN A 306 3.58 6.01 0.34
CA GLN A 306 2.21 6.41 0.00
C GLN A 306 1.36 5.14 -0.12
N VAL A 307 0.47 4.90 0.84
CA VAL A 307 -0.45 3.75 0.80
C VAL A 307 -1.81 4.20 0.28
N ILE A 308 -2.33 3.49 -0.73
CA ILE A 308 -3.67 3.68 -1.29
C ILE A 308 -4.34 2.32 -1.30
N PHE A 309 -5.53 2.20 -0.74
CA PHE A 309 -6.25 0.93 -0.76
C PHE A 309 -7.76 1.14 -0.98
N SER A 310 -8.39 0.19 -1.65
CA SER A 310 -9.84 0.10 -1.76
C SER A 310 -10.39 -0.83 -0.70
N THR A 311 -11.57 -0.53 -0.13
CA THR A 311 -12.18 -1.37 0.89
C THR A 311 -13.69 -1.28 0.90
N HIS A 312 -14.32 -2.38 1.28
CA HIS A 312 -15.73 -2.49 1.65
C HIS A 312 -15.91 -2.82 3.14
N SER A 313 -14.81 -2.91 3.92
CA SER A 313 -14.87 -3.30 5.31
C SER A 313 -14.71 -2.12 6.26
N PRO A 314 -15.67 -1.89 7.15
CA PRO A 314 -15.54 -0.88 8.20
C PRO A 314 -14.45 -1.24 9.22
N ASN A 315 -14.03 -2.51 9.30
CA ASN A 315 -12.99 -2.96 10.24
C ASN A 315 -11.59 -2.41 9.94
N LEU A 316 -11.37 -1.90 8.72
CA LEU A 316 -10.12 -1.27 8.31
C LEU A 316 -10.07 0.22 8.64
N LEU A 317 -11.22 0.88 8.76
CA LEU A 317 -11.33 2.33 8.88
C LEU A 317 -10.85 2.94 10.22
N PRO A 318 -10.85 2.24 11.38
CA PRO A 318 -10.53 2.85 12.67
C PRO A 318 -9.15 3.51 12.76
N ASN A 319 -8.21 3.09 11.93
CA ASN A 319 -6.84 3.62 11.93
C ASN A 319 -6.69 4.88 11.07
N PHE A 320 -7.74 5.30 10.34
CA PHE A 320 -7.69 6.37 9.37
C PHE A 320 -8.66 7.49 9.75
N ASN A 321 -8.29 8.73 9.42
CA ASN A 321 -9.14 9.89 9.66
C ASN A 321 -9.97 10.22 8.39
N SER A 322 -10.97 11.09 8.53
CA SER A 322 -11.87 11.48 7.43
C SER A 322 -11.15 12.12 6.24
N ARG A 323 -10.00 12.77 6.49
CA ARG A 323 -9.16 13.31 5.40
C ARG A 323 -8.45 12.24 4.58
N GLN A 324 -8.29 11.05 5.14
CA GLN A 324 -7.65 9.90 4.50
C GLN A 324 -8.65 8.96 3.82
N ILE A 325 -9.93 9.16 4.09
CA ILE A 325 -11.02 8.35 3.54
C ILE A 325 -11.66 9.14 2.40
N ARG A 326 -11.87 8.48 1.26
CA ARG A 326 -12.50 9.04 0.07
C ARG A 326 -13.63 8.14 -0.38
N GLN A 327 -14.82 8.72 -0.51
CA GLN A 327 -15.96 8.01 -1.10
C GLN A 327 -15.92 8.15 -2.62
N VAL A 328 -15.95 7.03 -3.30
CA VAL A 328 -16.12 6.98 -4.75
C VAL A 328 -17.60 6.74 -5.04
N VAL A 329 -18.22 7.60 -5.83
CA VAL A 329 -19.65 7.50 -6.20
C VAL A 329 -19.80 7.77 -7.68
N LEU A 330 -20.89 7.27 -8.26
CA LEU A 330 -21.29 7.66 -9.61
C LEU A 330 -22.06 8.98 -9.54
N ASP A 331 -21.77 9.88 -10.47
CA ASP A 331 -22.57 11.08 -10.68
C ASP A 331 -23.87 10.78 -11.46
N GLU A 332 -24.68 11.80 -11.74
CA GLU A 332 -25.94 11.67 -12.47
C GLU A 332 -25.75 11.16 -13.91
N ASN A 333 -24.56 11.30 -14.47
CA ASN A 333 -24.19 10.84 -15.81
C ASN A 333 -23.54 9.45 -15.81
N GLY A 334 -23.36 8.82 -14.64
CA GLY A 334 -22.73 7.52 -14.50
C GLY A 334 -21.20 7.56 -14.44
N TYR A 335 -20.59 8.74 -14.27
CA TYR A 335 -19.14 8.87 -14.12
C TYR A 335 -18.71 8.76 -12.65
N SER A 336 -17.56 8.13 -12.44
CA SER A 336 -16.97 8.01 -11.10
C SER A 336 -16.45 9.35 -10.60
N THR A 337 -16.93 9.75 -9.44
CA THR A 337 -16.47 10.97 -8.75
C THR A 337 -16.00 10.66 -7.34
N VAL A 338 -15.05 11.46 -6.84
CA VAL A 338 -14.47 11.29 -5.50
C VAL A 338 -14.92 12.41 -4.58
N ARG A 339 -15.66 12.06 -3.53
CA ARG A 339 -16.07 12.99 -2.49
C ARG A 339 -14.94 13.17 -1.47
N LYS A 340 -14.53 14.43 -1.23
CA LYS A 340 -13.36 14.76 -0.37
C LYS A 340 -13.67 14.76 1.12
N HIS A 341 -14.90 15.02 1.51
CA HIS A 341 -15.32 15.10 2.90
C HIS A 341 -16.60 14.28 3.07
N THR A 342 -16.45 13.10 3.65
CA THR A 342 -17.60 12.25 3.92
C THR A 342 -17.62 11.98 5.41
N ASP A 343 -18.77 12.22 6.05
CA ASP A 343 -18.99 11.80 7.43
C ASP A 343 -18.89 10.27 7.50
N ILE A 344 -18.17 9.76 8.49
CA ILE A 344 -18.00 8.33 8.68
C ILE A 344 -19.34 7.64 8.92
N SER A 345 -20.31 8.34 9.49
CA SER A 345 -21.67 7.83 9.63
C SER A 345 -22.33 7.51 8.28
N VAL A 346 -22.09 8.36 7.28
CA VAL A 346 -22.57 8.12 5.91
C VAL A 346 -21.86 6.90 5.30
N ILE A 347 -20.56 6.78 5.55
CA ILE A 347 -19.74 5.64 5.08
C ILE A 347 -20.31 4.33 5.64
N LEU A 348 -20.56 4.27 6.95
CA LEU A 348 -21.06 3.08 7.62
C LEU A 348 -22.45 2.71 7.10
N ASN A 349 -23.34 3.70 6.95
CA ASN A 349 -24.69 3.49 6.40
C ASN A 349 -24.64 2.97 4.96
N ASP A 350 -23.74 3.50 4.13
CA ASP A 350 -23.60 3.06 2.73
C ASP A 350 -23.02 1.64 2.62
N LEU A 351 -22.18 1.24 3.56
CA LEU A 351 -21.67 -0.14 3.68
C LEU A 351 -22.75 -1.10 4.21
N GLY A 352 -23.95 -0.61 4.55
CA GLY A 352 -25.05 -1.41 5.08
C GLY A 352 -24.92 -1.73 6.57
N TYR A 353 -24.00 -1.09 7.27
CA TYR A 353 -23.84 -1.22 8.72
C TYR A 353 -24.57 -0.07 9.41
N SER A 354 -25.61 -0.40 10.16
CA SER A 354 -26.05 0.54 11.18
C SER A 354 -25.03 0.56 12.32
N ALA A 355 -24.89 1.69 12.97
CA ALA A 355 -24.00 1.80 14.12
C ALA A 355 -24.32 0.76 15.22
N ASN A 356 -25.58 0.36 15.33
CA ASN A 356 -26.04 -0.69 16.24
C ASN A 356 -25.55 -2.09 15.84
N ASP A 357 -25.29 -2.35 14.55
CA ASP A 357 -24.83 -3.67 14.08
C ASP A 357 -23.34 -3.90 14.36
N LEU A 358 -22.57 -2.81 14.47
CA LEU A 358 -21.14 -2.88 14.80
C LEU A 358 -20.89 -3.07 16.30
N MET A 359 -21.82 -2.61 17.13
CA MET A 359 -21.78 -2.78 18.58
C MET A 359 -23.22 -2.82 19.10
N ASN A 360 -23.78 -3.93 19.42
CA ASN A 360 -24.97 -4.01 20.26
C ASN A 360 -24.73 -3.43 21.68
N VAL A 361 -24.23 -2.18 21.73
CA VAL A 361 -23.70 -1.55 22.93
C VAL A 361 -24.30 -0.16 23.07
N ASP A 362 -24.97 0.06 24.17
CA ASP A 362 -25.57 1.35 24.53
C ASP A 362 -24.62 2.23 25.37
N PHE A 363 -23.61 1.62 25.99
CA PHE A 363 -22.66 2.31 26.87
C PHE A 363 -21.27 1.69 26.81
N VAL A 364 -20.23 2.53 26.88
CA VAL A 364 -18.83 2.09 26.85
C VAL A 364 -18.07 2.54 28.08
N PHE A 365 -17.47 1.59 28.78
CA PHE A 365 -16.45 1.87 29.78
C PHE A 365 -15.06 1.84 29.13
N ILE A 366 -14.26 2.88 29.37
CA ILE A 366 -12.88 2.97 28.94
C ILE A 366 -12.01 2.90 30.18
N VAL A 367 -11.22 1.84 30.29
CA VAL A 367 -10.37 1.57 31.44
C VAL A 367 -8.89 1.57 31.06
N GLU A 368 -8.00 1.79 32.03
CA GLU A 368 -6.58 1.99 31.81
C GLU A 368 -5.85 0.68 31.45
N GLY A 369 -6.11 -0.38 32.20
CA GLY A 369 -5.39 -1.63 32.12
C GLY A 369 -6.22 -2.85 31.74
N ARG A 370 -5.51 -3.94 31.38
CA ARG A 370 -6.17 -5.24 31.12
C ARG A 370 -6.77 -5.84 32.38
N GLN A 371 -6.18 -5.55 33.53
CA GLN A 371 -6.68 -6.01 34.83
C GLN A 371 -8.00 -5.34 35.17
N ASP A 372 -8.12 -4.04 34.92
CA ASP A 372 -9.37 -3.29 35.13
C ASP A 372 -10.50 -3.85 34.24
N LYS A 373 -10.17 -4.18 32.99
CA LYS A 373 -11.13 -4.81 32.08
C LYS A 373 -11.65 -6.15 32.58
N SER A 374 -10.82 -6.93 33.27
CA SER A 374 -11.22 -8.23 33.79
C SER A 374 -11.99 -8.11 35.14
N ARG A 375 -11.74 -7.05 35.90
CA ARG A 375 -12.32 -6.85 37.24
C ARG A 375 -13.58 -5.99 37.24
N LEU A 376 -13.67 -5.00 36.34
CA LEU A 376 -14.86 -4.14 36.26
C LEU A 376 -16.16 -4.94 36.06
N PRO A 377 -16.23 -6.00 35.22
CA PRO A 377 -17.43 -6.85 35.13
C PRO A 377 -17.87 -7.43 36.42
N LEU A 378 -16.97 -7.80 37.34
CA LEU A 378 -17.30 -8.37 38.63
C LEU A 378 -18.03 -7.35 39.52
N LEU A 379 -17.61 -6.09 39.49
CA LEU A 379 -18.29 -5.01 40.22
C LEU A 379 -19.61 -4.68 39.58
N LEU A 380 -19.69 -4.59 38.26
CA LEU A 380 -20.93 -4.33 37.54
C LEU A 380 -21.95 -5.44 37.77
N HIS A 381 -21.54 -6.71 37.74
CA HIS A 381 -22.42 -7.84 38.02
C HIS A 381 -22.97 -7.82 39.44
N LYS A 382 -22.15 -7.41 40.41
CA LYS A 382 -22.56 -7.33 41.82
C LYS A 382 -23.59 -6.25 42.09
N TYR A 383 -23.51 -5.11 41.39
CA TYR A 383 -24.33 -3.93 41.70
C TYR A 383 -25.38 -3.61 40.63
N TYR A 384 -25.20 -4.15 39.40
CA TYR A 384 -26.04 -3.88 38.23
C TYR A 384 -26.29 -5.17 37.44
N SER A 385 -26.86 -6.18 38.11
CA SER A 385 -27.11 -7.49 37.51
C SER A 385 -28.04 -7.45 36.31
N GLU A 386 -28.87 -6.43 36.20
CA GLU A 386 -29.82 -6.20 35.09
C GLU A 386 -29.17 -5.92 33.74
N ILE A 387 -27.89 -5.55 33.72
CA ILE A 387 -27.14 -5.33 32.47
C ILE A 387 -26.50 -6.61 31.92
N TYR A 388 -26.74 -7.76 32.59
CA TYR A 388 -26.21 -9.05 32.16
C TYR A 388 -27.30 -9.90 31.51
N ASP A 389 -26.91 -10.64 30.46
CA ASP A 389 -27.81 -11.62 29.85
C ASP A 389 -27.85 -12.93 30.64
N ASP A 390 -28.71 -13.87 30.19
CA ASP A 390 -28.88 -15.18 30.84
C ASP A 390 -27.60 -16.04 30.82
N GLU A 391 -26.63 -15.70 29.95
CA GLU A 391 -25.30 -16.34 29.86
C GLU A 391 -24.29 -15.70 30.80
N GLY A 392 -24.63 -14.63 31.52
CA GLY A 392 -23.75 -13.89 32.42
C GLY A 392 -22.75 -12.98 31.69
N LYS A 393 -23.03 -12.61 30.45
CA LYS A 393 -22.26 -11.61 29.71
C LYS A 393 -22.91 -10.24 29.79
N PRO A 394 -22.14 -9.14 29.86
CA PRO A 394 -22.72 -7.81 29.86
C PRO A 394 -23.48 -7.57 28.56
N SER A 395 -24.77 -7.33 28.67
CA SER A 395 -25.66 -7.01 27.56
C SER A 395 -25.59 -5.51 27.29
N ARG A 396 -25.35 -5.11 26.04
CA ARG A 396 -25.36 -3.71 25.59
C ARG A 396 -24.30 -2.79 26.22
N VAL A 397 -23.30 -3.34 26.91
CA VAL A 397 -22.19 -2.61 27.54
C VAL A 397 -20.88 -3.17 27.07
N ALA A 398 -19.95 -2.31 26.62
CA ALA A 398 -18.59 -2.69 26.26
C ALA A 398 -17.55 -2.13 27.24
N ILE A 399 -16.46 -2.88 27.43
CA ILE A 399 -15.32 -2.45 28.24
C ILE A 399 -14.06 -2.48 27.38
N ILE A 400 -13.45 -1.33 27.18
CA ILE A 400 -12.29 -1.12 26.31
C ILE A 400 -11.09 -0.73 27.16
N THR A 401 -9.92 -1.30 26.86
CA THR A 401 -8.65 -0.93 27.49
C THR A 401 -7.84 -0.01 26.61
N THR A 402 -7.21 0.99 27.20
CA THR A 402 -6.33 1.93 26.50
C THR A 402 -4.87 1.53 26.55
N ASN A 403 -4.51 0.62 27.46
CA ASN A 403 -3.13 0.22 27.79
C ASN A 403 -2.21 1.39 28.13
N SER A 404 -2.70 2.56 28.41
CA SER A 404 -2.10 3.76 28.98
C SER A 404 -2.93 5.01 28.64
N CYS A 405 -3.16 5.89 29.58
CA CYS A 405 -4.01 7.08 29.46
C CYS A 405 -3.48 8.19 28.55
N THR A 406 -2.23 8.11 28.14
CA THR A 406 -1.56 9.15 27.34
C THR A 406 -1.48 8.84 25.85
N ASN A 407 -2.08 7.75 25.38
CA ASN A 407 -1.82 7.25 24.06
C ASN A 407 -2.83 7.72 23.01
N ILE A 408 -2.28 7.99 21.82
CA ILE A 408 -2.99 8.16 20.54
C ILE A 408 -4.07 7.06 20.32
N LYS A 409 -3.88 5.86 20.88
CA LYS A 409 -4.86 4.76 20.84
C LYS A 409 -6.14 5.06 21.61
N THR A 410 -6.06 5.75 22.75
CA THR A 410 -7.26 6.19 23.50
C THR A 410 -8.06 7.19 22.68
N TYR A 411 -7.35 8.10 22.03
CA TYR A 411 -7.96 9.09 21.15
C TYR A 411 -8.62 8.44 19.93
N ALA A 412 -7.95 7.48 19.28
CA ALA A 412 -8.48 6.72 18.15
C ALA A 412 -9.70 5.87 18.55
N ASN A 413 -9.67 5.25 19.75
CA ASN A 413 -10.80 4.49 20.27
C ASN A 413 -11.99 5.40 20.63
N LEU A 414 -11.76 6.56 21.22
CA LEU A 414 -12.78 7.56 21.48
C LEU A 414 -13.38 8.08 20.18
N LYS A 415 -12.56 8.36 19.18
CA LYS A 415 -13.00 8.77 17.87
C LYS A 415 -13.88 7.71 17.21
N TYR A 416 -13.50 6.44 17.31
CA TYR A 416 -14.27 5.30 16.78
C TYR A 416 -15.61 5.13 17.51
N ILE A 417 -15.58 5.15 18.84
CA ILE A 417 -16.80 5.04 19.69
C ILE A 417 -17.75 6.19 19.40
N ASN A 418 -17.21 7.37 19.17
CA ASN A 418 -17.95 8.58 18.90
C ASN A 418 -18.64 8.59 17.55
N GLN A 419 -17.95 8.06 16.56
CA GLN A 419 -18.46 7.89 15.22
C GLN A 419 -19.58 6.84 15.14
N ILE A 420 -19.69 5.95 16.14
CA ILE A 420 -20.71 4.89 16.23
C ILE A 420 -21.94 5.32 17.05
N TYR A 421 -22.24 6.60 17.22
CA TYR A 421 -23.45 7.15 17.84
C TYR A 421 -23.55 7.06 19.36
N LEU A 422 -22.49 6.77 20.09
CA LEU A 422 -22.55 6.78 21.55
C LEU A 422 -22.50 8.19 22.15
N LYS A 423 -22.31 9.20 21.30
CA LYS A 423 -22.18 10.65 21.65
C LYS A 423 -21.62 10.93 23.06
N ASP A 424 -22.45 10.77 24.10
CA ASP A 424 -22.10 11.01 25.50
C ASP A 424 -22.18 9.75 26.38
N ASN A 425 -22.48 8.58 25.80
CA ASN A 425 -22.72 7.33 26.54
C ASN A 425 -21.41 6.55 26.76
N PHE A 426 -20.40 7.21 27.27
CA PHE A 426 -19.16 6.57 27.67
C PHE A 426 -18.63 7.14 28.98
N LEU A 427 -17.89 6.32 29.74
CA LEU A 427 -17.19 6.71 30.95
C LEU A 427 -15.75 6.23 30.89
N MET A 428 -14.81 7.16 31.00
CA MET A 428 -13.39 6.87 31.20
C MET A 428 -13.12 6.71 32.69
N ILE A 429 -12.59 5.55 33.08
CA ILE A 429 -12.18 5.28 34.46
C ILE A 429 -10.66 5.26 34.49
N ARG A 430 -10.09 6.06 35.38
CA ARG A 430 -8.66 6.22 35.52
C ARG A 430 -8.22 6.10 36.98
N ASP A 431 -7.04 5.52 37.21
CA ASP A 431 -6.40 5.46 38.50
C ASP A 431 -6.03 6.85 39.01
N GLY A 432 -6.13 7.04 40.32
CA GLY A 432 -5.82 8.33 40.96
C GLY A 432 -4.31 8.57 41.10
N ASP A 433 -3.48 7.52 41.11
CA ASP A 433 -2.01 7.58 41.23
C ASP A 433 -1.54 8.46 42.38
N GLY A 434 -2.33 8.66 43.44
CA GLY A 434 -2.03 9.54 44.55
C GLY A 434 -2.09 11.04 44.24
N LYS A 435 -2.65 11.41 43.09
CA LYS A 435 -2.80 12.82 42.67
C LYS A 435 -4.20 13.34 43.00
N ASP A 436 -4.36 14.65 42.98
CA ASP A 436 -5.65 15.29 43.12
C ASP A 436 -6.58 14.92 41.96
N ALA A 437 -7.75 14.38 42.28
CA ALA A 437 -8.70 13.86 41.30
C ALA A 437 -9.29 14.97 40.39
N ASP A 438 -9.57 16.14 40.96
CA ASP A 438 -10.14 17.25 40.21
C ASP A 438 -9.12 17.84 39.26
N MET A 439 -7.87 17.95 39.69
CA MET A 439 -6.77 18.42 38.86
C MET A 439 -6.52 17.48 37.67
N LEU A 440 -6.49 16.16 37.91
CA LEU A 440 -6.35 15.17 36.83
C LEU A 440 -7.51 15.20 35.85
N LYS A 441 -8.73 15.36 36.35
CA LYS A 441 -9.94 15.47 35.55
C LYS A 441 -9.92 16.68 34.65
N HIS A 442 -9.55 17.85 35.18
CA HIS A 442 -9.38 19.07 34.40
C HIS A 442 -8.27 18.96 33.35
N GLN A 443 -7.13 18.33 33.69
CA GLN A 443 -6.05 18.11 32.74
C GLN A 443 -6.47 17.22 31.58
N LEU A 444 -7.24 16.17 31.85
CA LEU A 444 -7.76 15.29 30.80
C LEU A 444 -8.76 16.01 29.90
N CYS A 445 -9.73 16.70 30.46
CA CYS A 445 -10.73 17.46 29.66
C CYS A 445 -10.03 18.47 28.76
N ARG A 446 -9.06 19.24 29.31
CA ARG A 446 -8.28 20.20 28.55
C ARG A 446 -7.47 19.56 27.43
N TYR A 447 -6.83 18.41 27.68
CA TYR A 447 -6.08 17.68 26.65
C TYR A 447 -6.97 17.27 25.48
N TYR A 448 -8.20 16.80 25.75
CA TYR A 448 -9.13 16.42 24.69
C TYR A 448 -9.70 17.62 23.96
N ASP A 449 -9.96 18.74 24.65
CA ASP A 449 -10.40 19.97 24.02
C ASP A 449 -9.31 20.54 23.07
N GLU A 450 -8.03 20.55 23.50
CA GLU A 450 -6.91 20.99 22.66
C GLU A 450 -6.74 20.10 21.42
N ARG A 451 -6.89 18.79 21.59
CA ARG A 451 -6.87 17.82 20.47
C ARG A 451 -8.05 18.01 19.53
N ASN A 452 -9.21 18.30 20.04
CA ASN A 452 -10.43 18.50 19.28
C ASN A 452 -10.37 19.75 18.36
N ILE A 453 -9.63 20.78 18.78
CA ILE A 453 -9.37 21.96 17.95
C ILE A 453 -8.52 21.61 16.73
N SER A 454 -7.58 20.67 16.87
CA SER A 454 -6.68 20.26 15.80
C SER A 454 -7.25 19.10 14.93
N ASP A 455 -8.32 18.45 15.36
CA ASP A 455 -8.94 17.32 14.65
C ASP A 455 -10.13 17.77 13.81
N VAL A 456 -10.10 17.36 12.56
CA VAL A 456 -11.14 17.69 11.56
C VAL A 456 -12.49 17.03 11.87
N ASP A 457 -12.46 15.86 12.52
CA ASP A 457 -13.65 15.06 12.76
C ASP A 457 -14.36 15.41 14.08
N HIS A 458 -13.89 16.43 14.80
CA HIS A 458 -14.45 16.92 16.04
C HIS A 458 -15.01 15.83 16.94
N LEU A 459 -14.20 15.27 17.85
CA LEU A 459 -14.70 14.37 18.89
C LEU A 459 -15.85 15.00 19.66
N PRO A 460 -16.79 14.23 20.25
CA PRO A 460 -17.67 14.78 21.23
C PRO A 460 -16.83 15.38 22.34
N ARG A 461 -17.34 16.45 22.83
CA ARG A 461 -16.73 17.15 23.93
C ARG A 461 -16.66 16.22 25.13
N VAL A 462 -15.43 15.83 25.51
CA VAL A 462 -15.21 15.09 26.74
C VAL A 462 -15.48 16.04 27.90
N THR A 463 -16.56 15.78 28.61
CA THR A 463 -16.94 16.61 29.75
C THR A 463 -16.54 15.90 31.05
N GLU A 464 -16.57 16.63 32.16
CA GLU A 464 -16.30 16.07 33.46
C GLU A 464 -17.19 14.87 33.83
N LYS A 465 -18.39 14.74 33.22
CA LYS A 465 -19.30 13.61 33.39
C LYS A 465 -18.77 12.32 32.76
N ASN A 466 -17.91 12.46 31.75
CA ASN A 466 -17.34 11.32 31.02
C ASN A 466 -16.02 10.81 31.64
N VAL A 467 -15.55 11.44 32.73
CA VAL A 467 -14.27 11.10 33.35
C VAL A 467 -14.49 10.80 34.85
N LEU A 468 -14.16 9.59 35.24
CA LEU A 468 -14.12 9.14 36.62
C LEU A 468 -12.65 8.89 37.03
N ILE A 469 -12.13 9.72 37.93
CA ILE A 469 -10.87 9.45 38.59
C ILE A 469 -11.15 8.68 39.86
N LEU A 470 -10.47 7.56 40.05
CA LEU A 470 -10.64 6.72 41.20
C LEU A 470 -10.11 7.42 42.47
N LYS A 471 -10.86 7.29 43.58
CA LYS A 471 -10.45 7.89 44.86
C LYS A 471 -9.20 7.27 45.43
N TYR A 472 -8.98 5.98 45.21
CA TYR A 472 -7.82 5.26 45.70
C TYR A 472 -6.72 5.28 44.63
N TYR A 473 -5.51 4.87 45.04
CA TYR A 473 -4.32 4.90 44.20
C TYR A 473 -4.50 4.13 42.88
N SER A 474 -5.12 2.95 42.96
CA SER A 474 -5.40 2.10 41.80
C SER A 474 -6.75 1.39 41.93
N PHE A 475 -7.22 0.81 40.83
CA PHE A 475 -8.49 0.07 40.79
C PHE A 475 -8.50 -1.13 41.71
N GLU A 476 -7.35 -1.79 41.94
CA GLU A 476 -7.20 -2.91 42.84
C GLU A 476 -7.60 -2.58 44.27
N ASN A 477 -7.39 -1.35 44.71
CA ASN A 477 -7.72 -0.95 46.08
C ASN A 477 -9.21 -0.96 46.44
N TYR A 478 -10.09 -1.18 45.46
CA TYR A 478 -11.53 -1.35 45.69
C TYR A 478 -11.93 -2.79 45.99
N PHE A 479 -11.02 -3.75 45.91
CA PHE A 479 -11.27 -5.17 46.15
C PHE A 479 -10.74 -5.67 47.52
N PHE A 480 -10.14 -4.79 48.30
CA PHE A 480 -9.61 -5.10 49.64
C PHE A 480 -10.41 -4.43 50.72
#